data_512cc9073d63b81cb8238ba0f68146ca
#
_entry.id   512cc9073d63b81cb8238ba0f68146ca
#
_cell.length_a   1.000
_cell.length_b   1.000
_cell.length_c   1.000
_cell.angle_alpha   90.00
_cell.angle_beta   90.00
_cell.angle_gamma   90.00
#
_symmetry.space_group_name_H-M   'P 1'
#
loop_
_entity.id
_entity.type
_entity.pdbx_description
1 polymer ?
#
loop_
_entity_poly.entity_id
_entity_poly.type
_entity_poly.pdbx_seq_one_letter_code
_entity_poly.pdbx_strand_id
1 'polypeptide(L)'
;MSEVIFSVDNKNVSGMISQIVQMINKGLFIGPVEVVLRRKARSLSQNKKMWPMLTDVTKQVDWYKQNLDEYDWKTIFVCSLFNQRSVPSIDGGFVGLSRGSSRLNKKEFSDLIEVIYAFGSEKSVHWSEKSIEAYENYKHKEAA
;
A
#
# COMPACT_ATOMS: atom_id res chain seq x y z
N MET A 1 22.80 11.63 4.30
CA MET A 1 22.67 10.99 5.60
C MET A 1 21.67 9.84 5.53
N SER A 2 22.06 8.68 6.01
CA SER A 2 21.16 7.52 6.00
C SER A 2 20.12 7.65 7.14
N GLU A 3 18.88 7.33 6.82
CA GLU A 3 17.79 7.25 7.79
C GLU A 3 17.90 5.96 8.58
N VAL A 4 17.79 6.04 9.91
CA VAL A 4 17.75 4.85 10.78
C VAL A 4 16.35 4.71 11.34
N ILE A 5 15.77 3.53 11.19
CA ILE A 5 14.38 3.25 11.60
C ILE A 5 14.40 2.20 12.72
N PHE A 6 13.74 2.51 13.83
CA PHE A 6 13.50 1.57 14.91
C PHE A 6 12.02 1.22 14.99
N SER A 7 11.71 -0.07 15.00
CA SER A 7 10.34 -0.54 15.26
C SER A 7 10.20 -0.87 16.74
N VAL A 8 9.27 -0.18 17.40
CA VAL A 8 9.05 -0.31 18.84
C VAL A 8 7.65 -0.86 19.11
N ASP A 9 7.54 -1.86 19.96
CA ASP A 9 6.27 -2.42 20.44
C ASP A 9 6.27 -2.54 21.96
N ASN A 10 5.16 -3.00 22.51
CA ASN A 10 5.03 -3.14 23.98
C ASN A 10 5.99 -4.16 24.60
N LYS A 11 6.56 -5.07 23.80
CA LYS A 11 7.47 -6.11 24.28
C LYS A 11 8.94 -5.65 24.30
N ASN A 12 9.31 -4.78 23.35
CA ASN A 12 10.70 -4.38 23.17
C ASN A 12 11.00 -2.93 23.55
N VAL A 13 10.01 -2.17 24.02
CA VAL A 13 10.12 -0.72 24.24
C VAL A 13 11.30 -0.35 25.14
N SER A 14 11.52 -1.06 26.24
CA SER A 14 12.58 -0.73 27.21
C SER A 14 13.99 -0.81 26.61
N GLY A 15 14.27 -1.88 25.85
CA GLY A 15 15.56 -2.04 25.18
C GLY A 15 15.75 -1.10 24.00
N MET A 16 14.67 -0.85 23.24
CA MET A 16 14.71 0.03 22.08
C MET A 16 14.92 1.50 22.46
N ILE A 17 14.33 1.97 23.55
CA ILE A 17 14.54 3.35 24.02
C ILE A 17 16.02 3.63 24.24
N SER A 18 16.75 2.72 24.90
CA SER A 18 18.18 2.86 25.12
C SER A 18 18.97 2.98 23.82
N GLN A 19 18.66 2.16 22.83
CA GLN A 19 19.30 2.21 21.51
C GLN A 19 18.98 3.51 20.77
N ILE A 20 17.74 3.95 20.83
CA ILE A 20 17.30 5.20 20.19
C ILE A 20 18.05 6.40 20.80
N VAL A 21 18.15 6.47 22.13
CA VAL A 21 18.89 7.53 22.81
C VAL A 21 20.37 7.54 22.41
N GLN A 22 21.01 6.37 22.32
CA GLN A 22 22.38 6.28 21.85
C GLN A 22 22.55 6.80 20.42
N MET A 23 21.63 6.48 19.52
CA MET A 23 21.67 6.96 18.14
C MET A 23 21.47 8.47 18.05
N ILE A 24 20.57 9.02 18.86
CA ILE A 24 20.36 10.46 18.93
C ILE A 24 21.66 11.15 19.39
N ASN A 25 22.27 10.65 20.45
CA ASN A 25 23.53 11.22 20.98
C ASN A 25 24.65 11.17 19.94
N LYS A 26 24.78 10.06 19.22
CA LYS A 26 25.78 9.96 18.13
C LYS A 26 25.52 10.98 17.03
N GLY A 27 24.29 11.15 16.65
CA GLY A 27 23.90 12.11 15.60
C GLY A 27 24.18 13.55 16.00
N LEU A 28 23.97 13.89 17.28
CA LEU A 28 24.20 15.24 17.80
C LEU A 28 25.66 15.70 17.73
N PHE A 29 26.62 14.76 17.70
CA PHE A 29 28.03 15.11 17.48
C PHE A 29 28.28 15.73 16.11
N ILE A 30 27.43 15.40 15.12
CA ILE A 30 27.58 15.88 13.74
C ILE A 30 26.75 17.16 13.54
N GLY A 31 25.58 17.23 14.17
CA GLY A 31 24.66 18.36 14.03
C GLY A 31 23.29 18.08 14.62
N PRO A 32 22.32 18.99 14.42
CA PRO A 32 20.94 18.78 14.89
C PRO A 32 20.34 17.51 14.31
N VAL A 33 19.55 16.81 15.12
CA VAL A 33 18.90 15.54 14.77
C VAL A 33 17.38 15.75 14.79
N GLU A 34 16.71 15.28 13.74
CA GLU A 34 15.25 15.24 13.68
C GLU A 34 14.76 13.85 14.08
N VAL A 35 13.81 13.79 15.00
CA VAL A 35 13.18 12.52 15.44
C VAL A 35 11.73 12.50 14.99
N VAL A 36 11.36 11.51 14.20
CA VAL A 36 10.00 11.37 13.66
C VAL A 36 9.32 10.15 14.26
N LEU A 37 8.15 10.33 14.85
CA LEU A 37 7.31 9.25 15.36
C LEU A 37 6.17 9.02 14.39
N ARG A 38 6.05 7.77 13.91
CA ARG A 38 4.96 7.39 13.02
C ARG A 38 4.49 5.97 13.34
N ARG A 39 3.27 5.65 12.95
CA ARG A 39 2.82 4.26 13.02
C ARG A 39 3.58 3.43 12.01
N LYS A 40 3.87 2.17 12.40
CA LYS A 40 4.55 1.24 11.52
C LYS A 40 3.76 1.11 10.20
N ALA A 41 4.45 1.30 9.09
CA ALA A 41 3.88 1.07 7.77
C ALA A 41 3.54 -0.42 7.62
N ARG A 42 2.50 -0.72 6.80
CA ARG A 42 2.15 -2.09 6.49
C ARG A 42 3.36 -2.82 5.91
N SER A 43 3.55 -4.07 6.29
CA SER A 43 4.70 -4.86 5.84
C SER A 43 4.71 -5.04 4.33
N LEU A 44 5.90 -5.15 3.74
CA LEU A 44 6.06 -5.45 2.31
C LEU A 44 5.35 -6.75 1.92
N SER A 45 5.29 -7.72 2.83
CA SER A 45 4.58 -8.99 2.59
C SER A 45 3.08 -8.77 2.35
N GLN A 46 2.45 -7.83 3.05
CA GLN A 46 1.05 -7.50 2.83
C GLN A 46 0.83 -6.80 1.49
N ASN A 47 1.72 -5.90 1.09
CA ASN A 47 1.67 -5.29 -0.24
C ASN A 47 1.85 -6.32 -1.36
N LYS A 48 2.77 -7.27 -1.18
CA LYS A 48 3.02 -8.33 -2.16
C LYS A 48 1.81 -9.25 -2.38
N LYS A 49 0.93 -9.41 -1.39
CA LYS A 49 -0.27 -10.26 -1.51
C LYS A 49 -1.28 -9.72 -2.53
N MET A 50 -1.34 -8.42 -2.71
CA MET A 50 -2.19 -7.79 -3.72
C MET A 50 -1.62 -7.95 -5.14
N TRP A 51 -0.31 -8.09 -5.28
CA TRP A 51 0.38 -8.01 -6.56
C TRP A 51 -0.08 -9.06 -7.60
N PRO A 52 -0.27 -10.34 -7.24
CA PRO A 52 -0.79 -11.31 -8.20
C PRO A 52 -2.12 -10.91 -8.82
N MET A 53 -3.01 -10.31 -8.04
CA MET A 53 -4.30 -9.84 -8.54
C MET A 53 -4.14 -8.70 -9.53
N LEU A 54 -3.24 -7.76 -9.26
CA LEU A 54 -2.91 -6.67 -10.19
C LEU A 54 -2.33 -7.21 -11.48
N THR A 55 -1.45 -8.20 -11.41
CA THR A 55 -0.85 -8.85 -12.57
C THR A 55 -1.91 -9.54 -13.43
N ASP A 56 -2.84 -10.26 -12.81
CA ASP A 56 -3.93 -10.92 -13.53
C ASP A 56 -4.81 -9.90 -14.27
N VAL A 57 -5.14 -8.79 -13.63
CA VAL A 57 -5.89 -7.71 -14.27
C VAL A 57 -5.10 -7.07 -15.41
N THR A 58 -3.82 -6.77 -15.19
CA THR A 58 -2.94 -6.18 -16.19
C THR A 58 -2.87 -7.00 -17.47
N LYS A 59 -2.80 -8.33 -17.33
CA LYS A 59 -2.69 -9.24 -18.49
C LYS A 59 -4.00 -9.46 -19.22
N GLN A 60 -5.14 -9.30 -18.56
CA GLN A 60 -6.42 -9.78 -19.10
C GLN A 60 -7.42 -8.67 -19.40
N VAL A 61 -7.30 -7.50 -18.79
CA VAL A 61 -8.25 -6.40 -18.97
C VAL A 61 -7.71 -5.36 -19.93
N ASP A 62 -8.44 -5.09 -21.01
CA ASP A 62 -8.18 -3.96 -21.89
C ASP A 62 -9.00 -2.76 -21.36
N TRP A 63 -8.31 -1.70 -20.93
CA TRP A 63 -8.93 -0.51 -20.39
C TRP A 63 -8.71 0.67 -21.34
N TYR A 64 -9.71 0.93 -22.16
CA TYR A 64 -9.69 2.02 -23.15
C TYR A 64 -8.45 2.02 -24.05
N LYS A 65 -7.93 0.85 -24.40
CA LYS A 65 -6.70 0.65 -25.20
C LYS A 65 -5.47 1.33 -24.63
N GLN A 66 -5.47 1.60 -23.32
CA GLN A 66 -4.30 2.13 -22.62
C GLN A 66 -3.36 0.99 -22.22
N ASN A 67 -2.06 1.24 -22.33
CA ASN A 67 -1.06 0.30 -21.87
C ASN A 67 -0.78 0.54 -20.39
N LEU A 68 -1.52 -0.16 -19.52
CA LEU A 68 -1.44 -0.01 -18.07
C LEU A 68 -0.63 -1.12 -17.45
N ASP A 69 0.27 -0.77 -16.52
CA ASP A 69 1.00 -1.73 -15.71
C ASP A 69 0.31 -1.93 -14.34
N GLU A 70 0.91 -2.76 -13.49
CA GLU A 70 0.35 -3.08 -12.16
C GLU A 70 0.27 -1.84 -11.27
N TYR A 71 1.22 -0.93 -11.37
CA TYR A 71 1.20 0.33 -10.59
C TYR A 71 0.06 1.24 -11.04
N ASP A 72 -0.19 1.32 -12.32
CA ASP A 72 -1.31 2.09 -12.89
C ASP A 72 -2.64 1.53 -12.39
N TRP A 73 -2.81 0.21 -12.45
CA TRP A 73 -4.01 -0.45 -11.94
C TRP A 73 -4.19 -0.24 -10.45
N LYS A 74 -3.11 -0.33 -9.68
CA LYS A 74 -3.16 -0.04 -8.24
C LYS A 74 -3.69 1.37 -7.98
N THR A 75 -3.20 2.36 -8.71
CA THR A 75 -3.66 3.75 -8.60
C THR A 75 -5.14 3.88 -8.93
N ILE A 76 -5.59 3.23 -10.00
CA ILE A 76 -7.01 3.23 -10.41
C ILE A 76 -7.89 2.65 -9.29
N PHE A 77 -7.51 1.51 -8.73
CA PHE A 77 -8.29 0.86 -7.67
C PHE A 77 -8.31 1.67 -6.38
N VAL A 78 -7.19 2.27 -5.99
CA VAL A 78 -7.13 3.12 -4.80
C VAL A 78 -8.00 4.37 -4.98
N CYS A 79 -7.95 5.00 -6.14
CA CYS A 79 -8.82 6.13 -6.46
C CYS A 79 -10.29 5.75 -6.39
N SER A 80 -10.64 4.56 -6.90
CA SER A 80 -12.01 4.05 -6.86
C SER A 80 -12.48 3.79 -5.42
N LEU A 81 -11.63 3.18 -4.60
CA LEU A 81 -11.94 2.86 -3.21
C LEU A 81 -12.28 4.10 -2.38
N PHE A 82 -11.54 5.18 -2.58
CA PHE A 82 -11.72 6.41 -1.81
C PHE A 82 -12.58 7.46 -2.52
N ASN A 83 -13.21 7.13 -3.65
CA ASN A 83 -13.98 8.08 -4.44
C ASN A 83 -13.18 9.35 -4.75
N GLN A 84 -11.92 9.20 -5.09
CA GLN A 84 -11.06 10.34 -5.30
C GLN A 84 -11.35 11.03 -6.63
N ARG A 85 -11.39 12.35 -6.57
CA ARG A 85 -11.68 13.18 -7.73
C ARG A 85 -10.44 13.40 -8.59
N SER A 86 -10.66 13.62 -9.88
CA SER A 86 -9.66 14.13 -10.79
C SER A 86 -9.75 15.65 -10.85
N VAL A 87 -8.63 16.31 -10.98
CA VAL A 87 -8.56 17.76 -11.21
C VAL A 87 -7.72 18.03 -12.46
N PRO A 88 -7.96 19.16 -13.17
CA PRO A 88 -7.11 19.52 -14.30
C PRO A 88 -5.66 19.72 -13.86
N SER A 89 -4.73 19.21 -14.67
CA SER A 89 -3.30 19.42 -14.46
C SER A 89 -2.84 20.73 -15.07
N ILE A 90 -1.61 21.13 -14.75
CA ILE A 90 -1.02 22.39 -15.22
C ILE A 90 -0.92 22.42 -16.75
N ASP A 91 -0.69 21.26 -17.37
CA ASP A 91 -0.47 21.13 -18.81
C ASP A 91 -1.73 20.76 -19.61
N GLY A 92 -2.92 20.85 -19.02
CA GLY A 92 -4.19 20.63 -19.68
C GLY A 92 -4.75 19.20 -19.62
N GLY A 93 -4.02 18.25 -19.03
CA GLY A 93 -4.52 16.90 -18.75
C GLY A 93 -5.30 16.86 -17.43
N PHE A 94 -5.49 15.64 -16.91
CA PHE A 94 -6.14 15.43 -15.62
C PHE A 94 -5.22 14.69 -14.67
N VAL A 95 -5.29 15.03 -13.37
CA VAL A 95 -4.54 14.38 -12.31
C VAL A 95 -5.51 13.80 -11.29
N GLY A 96 -5.34 12.53 -10.97
CA GLY A 96 -6.05 11.91 -9.87
C GLY A 96 -5.40 12.27 -8.54
N LEU A 97 -6.20 12.75 -7.59
CA LEU A 97 -5.72 13.07 -6.23
C LEU A 97 -5.78 11.81 -5.38
N SER A 98 -4.69 11.04 -5.36
CA SER A 98 -4.62 9.72 -4.75
C SER A 98 -3.79 9.71 -3.45
N ARG A 99 -4.27 8.96 -2.45
CA ARG A 99 -3.55 8.78 -1.19
C ARG A 99 -2.36 7.80 -1.29
N GLY A 100 -2.34 6.93 -2.27
CA GLY A 100 -1.39 5.83 -2.33
C GLY A 100 -1.74 4.68 -1.39
N SER A 101 -1.36 3.46 -1.78
CA SER A 101 -1.73 2.24 -1.05
C SER A 101 -0.94 2.02 0.25
N SER A 102 0.20 2.67 0.43
CA SER A 102 1.06 2.49 1.60
C SER A 102 0.45 3.05 2.90
N ARG A 103 -0.52 3.95 2.80
CA ARG A 103 -1.21 4.57 3.95
C ARG A 103 -2.48 3.85 4.35
N LEU A 104 -2.83 2.75 3.70
CA LEU A 104 -4.04 2.00 4.01
C LEU A 104 -3.86 1.23 5.33
N ASN A 105 -4.89 1.27 6.19
CA ASN A 105 -4.96 0.38 7.34
C ASN A 105 -5.40 -1.02 6.88
N LYS A 106 -5.49 -1.97 7.81
CA LYS A 106 -5.86 -3.36 7.49
C LYS A 106 -7.23 -3.47 6.85
N LYS A 107 -8.22 -2.73 7.37
CA LYS A 107 -9.57 -2.74 6.83
C LYS A 107 -9.62 -2.14 5.44
N GLU A 108 -8.99 -1.00 5.24
CA GLU A 108 -8.92 -0.35 3.94
C GLU A 108 -8.22 -1.22 2.90
N PHE A 109 -7.17 -1.94 3.29
CA PHE A 109 -6.49 -2.87 2.41
C PHE A 109 -7.38 -4.07 2.05
N SER A 110 -8.13 -4.58 3.01
CA SER A 110 -9.12 -5.64 2.77
C SER A 110 -10.20 -5.17 1.80
N ASP A 111 -10.71 -3.95 1.99
CA ASP A 111 -11.67 -3.33 1.09
C ASP A 111 -11.09 -3.16 -0.33
N LEU A 112 -9.81 -2.80 -0.45
CA LEU A 112 -9.12 -2.70 -1.73
C LEU A 112 -9.07 -4.06 -2.44
N ILE A 113 -8.74 -5.12 -1.74
CA ILE A 113 -8.73 -6.49 -2.28
C ILE A 113 -10.12 -6.86 -2.80
N GLU A 114 -11.18 -6.53 -2.07
CA GLU A 114 -12.57 -6.75 -2.50
C GLU A 114 -12.91 -5.97 -3.78
N VAL A 115 -12.49 -4.72 -3.87
CA VAL A 115 -12.70 -3.89 -5.06
C VAL A 115 -12.01 -4.50 -6.28
N ILE A 116 -10.77 -4.93 -6.13
CA ILE A 116 -10.01 -5.56 -7.22
C ILE A 116 -10.70 -6.85 -7.68
N TYR A 117 -11.10 -7.68 -6.73
CA TYR A 117 -11.77 -8.96 -7.03
C TYR A 117 -13.10 -8.74 -7.73
N ALA A 118 -13.92 -7.83 -7.22
CA ALA A 118 -15.22 -7.52 -7.81
C ALA A 118 -15.09 -6.98 -9.24
N PHE A 119 -14.16 -6.04 -9.45
CA PHE A 119 -13.88 -5.48 -10.76
C PHE A 119 -13.41 -6.56 -11.75
N GLY A 120 -12.40 -7.33 -11.36
CA GLY A 120 -11.85 -8.38 -12.21
C GLY A 120 -12.88 -9.46 -12.54
N SER A 121 -13.70 -9.84 -11.57
CA SER A 121 -14.76 -10.82 -11.79
C SER A 121 -15.83 -10.29 -12.75
N GLU A 122 -16.20 -9.02 -12.65
CA GLU A 122 -17.08 -8.35 -13.59
C GLU A 122 -16.50 -8.34 -15.02
N LYS A 123 -15.19 -8.18 -15.14
CA LYS A 123 -14.46 -8.20 -16.41
C LYS A 123 -14.06 -9.61 -16.87
N SER A 124 -14.53 -10.64 -16.21
CA SER A 124 -14.25 -12.04 -16.53
C SER A 124 -12.77 -12.43 -16.45
N VAL A 125 -12.07 -11.84 -15.50
CA VAL A 125 -10.67 -12.19 -15.23
C VAL A 125 -10.58 -13.60 -14.67
N HIS A 126 -9.69 -14.42 -15.24
CA HIS A 126 -9.34 -15.73 -14.68
C HIS A 126 -8.24 -15.54 -13.64
N TRP A 127 -8.62 -15.69 -12.37
CA TRP A 127 -7.70 -15.48 -11.26
C TRP A 127 -6.69 -16.62 -11.12
N SER A 128 -5.42 -16.29 -10.97
CA SER A 128 -4.38 -17.26 -10.64
C SER A 128 -4.58 -17.84 -9.24
N GLU A 129 -3.94 -18.97 -8.95
CA GLU A 129 -3.99 -19.58 -7.61
C GLU A 129 -3.52 -18.61 -6.51
N LYS A 130 -2.46 -17.86 -6.78
CA LYS A 130 -1.93 -16.86 -5.85
C LYS A 130 -2.92 -15.73 -5.59
N SER A 131 -3.66 -15.32 -6.61
CA SER A 131 -4.70 -14.28 -6.48
C SER A 131 -5.87 -14.78 -5.66
N ILE A 132 -6.34 -16.01 -5.90
CA ILE A 132 -7.41 -16.63 -5.14
C ILE A 132 -7.00 -16.79 -3.67
N GLU A 133 -5.79 -17.25 -3.41
CA GLU A 133 -5.25 -17.38 -2.06
C GLU A 133 -5.21 -16.02 -1.34
N ALA A 134 -4.76 -14.97 -2.01
CA ALA A 134 -4.73 -13.63 -1.45
C ALA A 134 -6.14 -13.14 -1.09
N TYR A 135 -7.09 -13.31 -2.00
CA TYR A 135 -8.49 -12.93 -1.78
C TYR A 135 -9.09 -13.68 -0.59
N GLU A 136 -8.96 -14.99 -0.56
CA GLU A 136 -9.52 -15.83 0.52
C GLU A 136 -8.92 -15.47 1.89
N ASN A 137 -7.63 -15.19 1.96
CA ASN A 137 -6.97 -14.78 3.20
C ASN A 137 -7.54 -13.47 3.76
N TYR A 138 -7.84 -12.51 2.92
CA TYR A 138 -8.41 -11.22 3.36
C TYR A 138 -9.91 -11.31 3.64
N LYS A 139 -10.64 -12.07 2.86
CA LYS A 139 -12.07 -12.33 3.07
C LYS A 139 -12.34 -12.98 4.44
N HIS A 140 -11.55 -13.98 4.83
CA HIS A 140 -11.73 -14.65 6.10
C HIS A 140 -11.40 -13.79 7.31
N LYS A 141 -10.51 -12.81 7.17
CA LYS A 141 -10.16 -11.90 8.25
C LYS A 141 -11.25 -10.89 8.59
N GLU A 142 -12.12 -10.57 7.65
CA GLU A 142 -13.27 -9.69 7.91
C GLU A 142 -14.42 -10.44 8.60
N ALA A 143 -14.54 -11.73 8.37
CA ALA A 143 -15.60 -12.55 8.94
C ALA A 143 -15.33 -12.99 10.40
N ALA A 144 -14.15 -12.73 10.93
CA ALA A 144 -13.76 -13.14 12.29
C ALA A 144 -13.98 -12.02 13.32
#